data_0f6621c12b79f36dc9a84e9ddb964198
#
_entry.id   0f6621c12b79f36dc9a84e9ddb964198
#
_cell.length_a   1.000
_cell.length_b   1.000
_cell.length_c   1.000
_cell.angle_alpha   90.00
_cell.angle_beta   90.00
_cell.angle_gamma   90.00
#
_symmetry.space_group_name_H-M   'P 1'
#
loop_
_entity.id
_entity.type
_entity.pdbx_description
1 polymer ?
#
loop_
_entity_poly.entity_id
_entity_poly.type
_entity_poly.pdbx_seq_one_letter_code
_entity_poly.pdbx_strand_id
1 'polypeptide(L)'
;MQLEKNPKTRNLYRRLLRLGDRVTGASFPKMKRVKQITVFHCGPAVIEALFSFLGVRVSQTGVVKSLRAFKKIKRIGLSVKDLARATHALGHGKYVFWKKANSKISDIETIITKYKFPVGVEWQGVFYEFEDEDNGHYCIVTKVDREGGFLRLSDPFHAFSGIDRKLGIKFFTQRWWDTNLVKGRILKDRRMLFVVVPQGQNWPKKLGMVKAN
;
A
#
# COMPACT_ATOMS: atom_id res chain seq x y z
N MET A 1 1.32 -24.85 -8.38
CA MET A 1 -0.04 -24.96 -8.95
C MET A 1 0.04 -24.58 -10.42
N GLN A 2 -0.13 -25.55 -11.37
CA GLN A 2 0.27 -25.43 -12.78
C GLN A 2 -0.69 -24.64 -13.71
N LEU A 3 -1.68 -23.93 -13.18
CA LEU A 3 -2.71 -23.24 -13.99
C LEU A 3 -2.26 -21.90 -14.61
N GLU A 4 -1.11 -21.36 -14.19
CA GLU A 4 -0.65 -20.02 -14.62
C GLU A 4 0.22 -20.02 -15.88
N LYS A 5 0.65 -21.19 -16.38
CA LYS A 5 1.56 -21.28 -17.54
C LYS A 5 0.85 -21.23 -18.91
N ASN A 6 -0.49 -21.29 -18.94
CA ASN A 6 -1.23 -21.27 -20.21
C ASN A 6 -1.56 -19.82 -20.62
N PRO A 7 -1.13 -19.32 -21.78
CA PRO A 7 -1.41 -17.97 -22.26
C PRO A 7 -2.91 -17.63 -22.34
N LYS A 8 -3.77 -18.61 -22.58
CA LYS A 8 -5.24 -18.42 -22.64
C LYS A 8 -5.83 -18.20 -21.24
N THR A 9 -5.37 -18.95 -20.23
CA THR A 9 -5.76 -18.76 -18.82
C THR A 9 -5.25 -17.44 -18.27
N ARG A 10 -4.04 -17.05 -18.66
CA ARG A 10 -3.44 -15.74 -18.31
C ARG A 10 -4.24 -14.57 -18.89
N ASN A 11 -4.72 -14.68 -20.13
CA ASN A 11 -5.58 -13.65 -20.74
C ASN A 11 -6.98 -13.61 -20.14
N LEU A 12 -7.57 -14.75 -19.79
CA LEU A 12 -8.85 -14.82 -19.11
C LEU A 12 -8.76 -14.22 -17.70
N TYR A 13 -7.70 -14.52 -16.95
CA TYR A 13 -7.45 -13.97 -15.63
C TYR A 13 -7.24 -12.44 -15.68
N ARG A 14 -6.46 -11.94 -16.66
CA ARG A 14 -6.32 -10.50 -16.95
C ARG A 14 -7.67 -9.84 -17.26
N ARG A 15 -8.52 -10.49 -18.03
CA ARG A 15 -9.86 -10.00 -18.39
C ARG A 15 -10.81 -10.00 -17.19
N LEU A 16 -10.82 -11.05 -16.38
CA LEU A 16 -11.64 -11.16 -15.17
C LEU A 16 -11.22 -10.11 -14.13
N LEU A 17 -9.92 -9.88 -13.91
CA LEU A 17 -9.44 -8.84 -13.02
C LEU A 17 -9.78 -7.43 -13.55
N ARG A 18 -9.71 -7.18 -14.85
CA ARG A 18 -10.12 -5.90 -15.45
C ARG A 18 -11.63 -5.65 -15.39
N LEU A 19 -12.46 -6.69 -15.53
CA LEU A 19 -13.92 -6.57 -15.51
C LEU A 19 -14.48 -6.47 -14.08
N GLY A 20 -13.83 -7.11 -13.10
CA GLY A 20 -14.21 -7.01 -11.69
C GLY A 20 -13.81 -5.70 -11.01
N ASP A 21 -12.90 -4.93 -11.60
CA ASP A 21 -12.18 -3.84 -10.96
C ASP A 21 -12.77 -2.44 -11.21
N ARG A 22 -13.66 -2.27 -12.17
CA ARG A 22 -14.30 -0.97 -12.42
C ARG A 22 -15.39 -0.72 -11.41
N VAL A 23 -15.00 -0.16 -10.28
CA VAL A 23 -15.94 0.23 -9.24
C VAL A 23 -16.27 1.71 -9.38
N THR A 24 -17.53 2.00 -9.73
CA THR A 24 -18.09 3.34 -9.65
C THR A 24 -18.15 3.81 -8.19
N GLY A 25 -17.74 5.04 -7.94
CA GLY A 25 -17.74 5.64 -6.60
C GLY A 25 -16.43 5.38 -5.84
N ALA A 26 -15.44 6.26 -6.03
CA ALA A 26 -14.18 6.20 -5.30
C ALA A 26 -14.38 6.58 -3.82
N SER A 27 -14.04 5.67 -2.91
CA SER A 27 -13.80 6.05 -1.51
C SER A 27 -12.62 7.01 -1.47
N PHE A 28 -12.67 8.04 -0.63
CA PHE A 28 -11.65 9.09 -0.57
C PHE A 28 -11.43 9.83 -1.91
N PRO A 29 -12.42 10.59 -2.42
CA PRO A 29 -12.34 11.24 -3.73
C PRO A 29 -11.20 12.28 -3.84
N LYS A 30 -10.76 12.85 -2.72
CA LYS A 30 -9.60 13.79 -2.68
C LYS A 30 -8.25 13.09 -2.85
N MET A 31 -8.17 11.78 -2.63
CA MET A 31 -6.92 11.03 -2.77
C MET A 31 -6.62 10.71 -4.24
N LYS A 32 -5.45 11.10 -4.72
CA LYS A 32 -5.00 10.75 -6.07
C LYS A 32 -4.73 9.24 -6.19
N ARG A 33 -5.11 8.64 -7.33
CA ARG A 33 -4.73 7.27 -7.72
C ARG A 33 -3.45 7.36 -8.53
N VAL A 34 -2.34 7.29 -7.82
CA VAL A 34 -1.01 7.56 -8.38
C VAL A 34 -0.49 6.31 -9.08
N LYS A 35 0.13 6.50 -10.26
CA LYS A 35 0.91 5.45 -10.94
C LYS A 35 2.36 5.53 -10.48
N GLN A 36 2.96 4.39 -10.12
CA GLN A 36 4.39 4.33 -9.80
C GLN A 36 5.26 4.58 -11.03
N ILE A 37 6.37 5.31 -10.86
CA ILE A 37 7.26 5.69 -12.00
C ILE A 37 8.11 4.53 -12.47
N THR A 38 8.53 3.63 -11.59
CA THR A 38 9.24 2.38 -11.92
C THR A 38 8.71 1.25 -11.06
N VAL A 39 9.11 0.02 -11.34
CA VAL A 39 8.73 -1.18 -10.55
C VAL A 39 9.11 -1.08 -9.06
N PHE A 40 10.06 -0.23 -8.69
CA PHE A 40 10.52 -0.05 -7.31
C PHE A 40 9.85 1.14 -6.58
N HIS A 41 8.96 1.90 -7.26
CA HIS A 41 8.38 3.13 -6.72
C HIS A 41 6.99 2.93 -6.06
N CYS A 42 6.58 1.71 -5.74
CA CYS A 42 5.28 1.47 -5.07
C CYS A 42 5.17 2.24 -3.73
N GLY A 43 6.19 2.18 -2.88
CA GLY A 43 6.23 2.93 -1.62
C GLY A 43 6.17 4.45 -1.80
N PRO A 44 7.03 5.08 -2.61
CA PRO A 44 6.94 6.50 -2.95
C PRO A 44 5.58 6.91 -3.51
N ALA A 45 4.95 6.09 -4.38
CA ALA A 45 3.64 6.37 -4.95
C ALA A 45 2.54 6.35 -3.88
N VAL A 46 2.60 5.40 -2.94
CA VAL A 46 1.68 5.34 -1.79
C VAL A 46 1.83 6.58 -0.91
N ILE A 47 3.05 7.03 -0.61
CA ILE A 47 3.27 8.26 0.17
C ILE A 47 2.70 9.49 -0.58
N GLU A 48 2.95 9.62 -1.90
CA GLU A 48 2.36 10.69 -2.71
C GLU A 48 0.83 10.69 -2.63
N ALA A 49 0.19 9.52 -2.74
CA ALA A 49 -1.26 9.38 -2.66
C ALA A 49 -1.81 9.74 -1.26
N LEU A 50 -1.17 9.27 -0.18
CA LEU A 50 -1.58 9.59 1.19
C LEU A 50 -1.44 11.08 1.50
N PHE A 51 -0.36 11.73 1.06
CA PHE A 51 -0.21 13.18 1.20
C PHE A 51 -1.24 13.96 0.36
N SER A 52 -1.59 13.46 -0.84
CA SER A 52 -2.64 14.08 -1.65
C SER A 52 -4.00 14.08 -0.96
N PHE A 53 -4.33 13.01 -0.22
CA PHE A 53 -5.52 12.95 0.62
C PHE A 53 -5.52 14.04 1.70
N LEU A 54 -4.36 14.35 2.25
CA LEU A 54 -4.17 15.40 3.26
C LEU A 54 -4.05 16.82 2.66
N GLY A 55 -4.24 16.96 1.36
CA GLY A 55 -4.13 18.25 0.66
C GLY A 55 -2.71 18.72 0.42
N VAL A 56 -1.70 17.88 0.62
CA VAL A 56 -0.28 18.21 0.47
C VAL A 56 0.28 17.66 -0.85
N ARG A 57 1.01 18.48 -1.56
CA ARG A 57 1.69 18.07 -2.80
C ARG A 57 3.06 17.49 -2.49
N VAL A 58 3.22 16.21 -2.73
CA VAL A 58 4.48 15.47 -2.65
C VAL A 58 4.63 14.68 -3.95
N SER A 59 5.85 14.50 -4.45
CA SER A 59 6.13 13.66 -5.61
C SER A 59 6.95 12.43 -5.21
N GLN A 60 6.87 11.34 -5.98
CA GLN A 60 7.69 10.14 -5.76
C GLN A 60 9.19 10.46 -5.78
N THR A 61 9.62 11.31 -6.71
CA THR A 61 11.02 11.79 -6.75
C THR A 61 11.36 12.58 -5.49
N GLY A 62 10.45 13.40 -4.96
CA GLY A 62 10.60 14.11 -3.70
C GLY A 62 10.79 13.16 -2.52
N VAL A 63 10.03 12.06 -2.46
CA VAL A 63 10.19 11.01 -1.44
C VAL A 63 11.60 10.41 -1.51
N VAL A 64 12.05 10.00 -2.70
CA VAL A 64 13.39 9.41 -2.88
C VAL A 64 14.50 10.40 -2.54
N LYS A 65 14.35 11.68 -2.96
CA LYS A 65 15.30 12.76 -2.69
C LYS A 65 15.43 13.05 -1.20
N SER A 66 14.31 13.12 -0.48
CA SER A 66 14.31 13.40 0.97
C SER A 66 15.09 12.37 1.79
N LEU A 67 15.22 11.15 1.28
CA LEU A 67 15.97 10.05 1.89
C LEU A 67 17.38 9.88 1.33
N ARG A 68 17.77 10.63 0.29
CA ARG A 68 18.99 10.40 -0.50
C ARG A 68 19.08 8.94 -1.02
N ALA A 69 17.95 8.34 -1.35
CA ALA A 69 17.81 6.89 -1.60
C ALA A 69 17.87 6.49 -3.08
N PHE A 70 18.44 7.31 -3.97
CA PHE A 70 18.48 7.05 -5.42
C PHE A 70 19.14 5.72 -5.82
N LYS A 71 20.20 5.32 -5.13
CA LYS A 71 20.86 4.03 -5.38
C LYS A 71 20.08 2.87 -4.78
N LYS A 72 19.54 3.05 -3.57
CA LYS A 72 18.78 2.04 -2.85
C LYS A 72 17.50 1.65 -3.59
N ILE A 73 16.72 2.64 -4.04
CA ILE A 73 15.41 2.38 -4.65
C ILE A 73 15.52 1.57 -5.95
N LYS A 74 16.60 1.73 -6.71
CA LYS A 74 16.85 0.96 -7.94
C LYS A 74 17.17 -0.52 -7.71
N ARG A 75 17.36 -0.94 -6.46
CA ARG A 75 17.77 -2.31 -6.12
C ARG A 75 16.72 -3.07 -5.33
N ILE A 76 16.15 -2.44 -4.32
CA ILE A 76 15.32 -3.13 -3.31
C ILE A 76 14.09 -2.32 -2.89
N GLY A 77 13.79 -1.20 -3.55
CA GLY A 77 12.68 -0.34 -3.13
C GLY A 77 12.94 0.39 -1.79
N LEU A 78 11.87 0.79 -1.12
CA LEU A 78 11.90 1.45 0.18
C LEU A 78 11.15 0.61 1.23
N SER A 79 11.72 0.48 2.43
CA SER A 79 11.07 -0.19 3.56
C SER A 79 10.03 0.72 4.23
N VAL A 80 9.15 0.15 5.06
CA VAL A 80 8.21 0.92 5.91
C VAL A 80 8.94 1.97 6.77
N LYS A 81 10.14 1.66 7.26
CA LYS A 81 10.98 2.63 7.99
C LYS A 81 11.40 3.81 7.12
N ASP A 82 11.75 3.55 5.85
CA ASP A 82 12.09 4.64 4.92
C ASP A 82 10.86 5.50 4.62
N LEU A 83 9.67 4.89 4.44
CA LEU A 83 8.42 5.64 4.22
C LEU A 83 8.10 6.54 5.41
N ALA A 84 8.32 6.06 6.63
CA ALA A 84 8.14 6.87 7.85
C ALA A 84 9.10 8.06 7.88
N ARG A 85 10.39 7.84 7.61
CA ARG A 85 11.41 8.91 7.53
C ARG A 85 11.07 9.94 6.44
N ALA A 86 10.63 9.48 5.27
CA ALA A 86 10.19 10.37 4.20
C ALA A 86 8.98 11.21 4.62
N THR A 87 8.00 10.58 5.29
CA THR A 87 6.82 11.28 5.82
C THR A 87 7.22 12.39 6.78
N HIS A 88 8.14 12.11 7.71
CA HIS A 88 8.64 13.11 8.66
C HIS A 88 9.35 14.27 7.92
N ALA A 89 10.27 13.95 7.01
CA ALA A 89 11.03 14.95 6.26
C ALA A 89 10.15 15.86 5.39
N LEU A 90 9.23 15.26 4.63
CA LEU A 90 8.35 15.98 3.70
C LEU A 90 7.19 16.68 4.40
N GLY A 91 6.77 16.17 5.54
CA GLY A 91 5.69 16.73 6.35
C GLY A 91 6.13 17.86 7.28
N HIS A 92 7.45 18.16 7.35
CA HIS A 92 8.01 19.20 8.23
C HIS A 92 7.47 19.11 9.66
N GLY A 93 7.36 17.90 10.21
CA GLY A 93 6.83 17.64 11.55
C GLY A 93 5.31 17.80 11.71
N LYS A 94 4.58 18.24 10.67
CA LYS A 94 3.12 18.42 10.74
C LYS A 94 2.34 17.11 10.61
N TYR A 95 2.97 16.03 10.19
CA TYR A 95 2.36 14.72 9.96
C TYR A 95 3.15 13.62 10.64
N VAL A 96 2.43 12.62 11.10
CA VAL A 96 2.98 11.46 11.81
C VAL A 96 2.65 10.18 11.04
N PHE A 97 3.65 9.35 10.85
CA PHE A 97 3.50 8.01 10.31
C PHE A 97 3.28 7.02 11.46
N TRP A 98 2.15 6.34 11.47
CA TRP A 98 1.82 5.30 12.42
C TRP A 98 1.75 3.95 11.71
N LYS A 99 2.27 2.91 12.34
CA LYS A 99 2.25 1.55 11.80
C LYS A 99 1.79 0.51 12.84
N LYS A 100 1.31 -0.62 12.34
CA LYS A 100 0.96 -1.78 13.15
C LYS A 100 1.26 -3.06 12.37
N ALA A 101 2.02 -3.98 12.97
CA ALA A 101 2.17 -5.36 12.49
C ALA A 101 1.11 -6.27 13.12
N ASN A 102 0.95 -7.47 12.59
CA ASN A 102 -0.04 -8.46 13.05
C ASN A 102 -1.47 -7.91 13.08
N SER A 103 -1.78 -6.98 12.17
CA SER A 103 -3.07 -6.33 12.08
C SER A 103 -4.18 -7.28 11.63
N LYS A 104 -5.41 -6.86 11.85
CA LYS A 104 -6.63 -7.57 11.42
C LYS A 104 -7.36 -6.73 10.36
N ILE A 105 -8.19 -7.36 9.54
CA ILE A 105 -9.06 -6.64 8.60
C ILE A 105 -9.99 -5.66 9.34
N SER A 106 -10.41 -5.99 10.56
CA SER A 106 -11.19 -5.09 11.42
C SER A 106 -10.44 -3.82 11.82
N ASP A 107 -9.11 -3.85 11.93
CA ASP A 107 -8.32 -2.63 12.17
C ASP A 107 -8.42 -1.70 10.96
N ILE A 108 -8.23 -2.23 9.74
CA ILE A 108 -8.37 -1.48 8.49
C ILE A 108 -9.77 -0.88 8.37
N GLU A 109 -10.79 -1.71 8.59
CA GLU A 109 -12.19 -1.32 8.54
C GLU A 109 -12.50 -0.17 9.52
N THR A 110 -12.05 -0.29 10.76
CA THR A 110 -12.21 0.74 11.80
C THR A 110 -11.55 2.05 11.37
N ILE A 111 -10.33 2.01 10.82
CA ILE A 111 -9.63 3.20 10.36
C ILE A 111 -10.41 3.88 9.24
N ILE A 112 -10.89 3.13 8.27
CA ILE A 112 -11.62 3.65 7.11
C ILE A 112 -13.00 4.18 7.50
N THR A 113 -13.77 3.40 8.29
CA THR A 113 -15.18 3.72 8.57
C THR A 113 -15.33 4.74 9.70
N LYS A 114 -14.58 4.59 10.79
CA LYS A 114 -14.67 5.45 11.95
C LYS A 114 -13.81 6.69 11.83
N TYR A 115 -12.53 6.52 11.48
CA TYR A 115 -11.56 7.62 11.46
C TYR A 115 -11.43 8.30 10.10
N LYS A 116 -12.02 7.71 9.04
CA LYS A 116 -12.07 8.29 7.68
C LYS A 116 -10.69 8.54 7.07
N PHE A 117 -9.74 7.65 7.31
CA PHE A 117 -8.40 7.68 6.72
C PHE A 117 -8.17 6.48 5.80
N PRO A 118 -7.50 6.67 4.65
CA PRO A 118 -7.02 5.59 3.81
C PRO A 118 -5.86 4.86 4.51
N VAL A 119 -5.75 3.56 4.29
CA VAL A 119 -4.79 2.69 4.99
C VAL A 119 -3.76 2.15 4.03
N GLY A 120 -2.49 2.54 4.20
CA GLY A 120 -1.37 1.91 3.52
C GLY A 120 -1.13 0.50 4.04
N VAL A 121 -0.81 -0.43 3.15
CA VAL A 121 -0.47 -1.82 3.48
C VAL A 121 0.75 -2.28 2.70
N GLU A 122 1.53 -3.17 3.33
CA GLU A 122 2.63 -3.90 2.71
C GLU A 122 2.20 -5.36 2.55
N TRP A 123 2.29 -5.91 1.35
CA TRP A 123 1.78 -7.24 1.05
C TRP A 123 2.48 -7.86 -0.15
N GLN A 124 2.31 -9.17 -0.36
CA GLN A 124 2.80 -9.84 -1.57
C GLN A 124 1.87 -9.54 -2.74
N GLY A 125 2.27 -8.60 -3.57
CA GLY A 125 1.53 -8.16 -4.75
C GLY A 125 1.31 -9.30 -5.75
N VAL A 126 0.32 -9.15 -6.61
CA VAL A 126 0.06 -10.07 -7.72
C VAL A 126 0.24 -9.31 -9.01
N PHE A 127 1.32 -9.62 -9.71
CA PHE A 127 1.70 -9.02 -10.97
C PHE A 127 1.81 -10.10 -12.03
N TYR A 128 1.28 -9.82 -13.21
CA TYR A 128 1.30 -10.80 -14.31
C TYR A 128 2.67 -10.97 -14.95
N GLU A 129 3.57 -10.03 -14.69
CA GLU A 129 4.87 -9.94 -15.35
C GLU A 129 6.00 -10.55 -14.51
N PHE A 130 5.73 -10.83 -13.23
CA PHE A 130 6.72 -11.35 -12.31
C PHE A 130 6.17 -12.61 -11.65
N GLU A 131 6.80 -13.74 -11.94
CA GLU A 131 6.47 -15.04 -11.33
C GLU A 131 7.19 -15.26 -10.00
N ASP A 132 7.91 -14.25 -9.51
CA ASP A 132 8.69 -14.34 -8.27
C ASP A 132 7.80 -14.59 -7.05
N GLU A 133 8.28 -15.44 -6.15
CA GLU A 133 7.62 -15.78 -4.90
C GLU A 133 7.60 -14.61 -3.91
N ASP A 134 8.53 -13.65 -4.03
CA ASP A 134 8.64 -12.46 -3.18
C ASP A 134 8.40 -11.18 -3.99
N ASN A 135 7.13 -10.80 -4.08
CA ASN A 135 6.65 -9.58 -4.75
C ASN A 135 6.22 -8.53 -3.73
N GLY A 136 7.12 -8.15 -2.82
CA GLY A 136 6.87 -7.12 -1.82
C GLY A 136 6.32 -5.84 -2.46
N HIS A 137 5.14 -5.39 -2.01
CA HIS A 137 4.42 -4.30 -2.64
C HIS A 137 3.63 -3.45 -1.65
N TYR A 138 3.52 -2.16 -1.97
CA TYR A 138 2.70 -1.21 -1.22
C TYR A 138 1.48 -0.80 -2.02
N CYS A 139 0.31 -0.80 -1.36
CA CYS A 139 -0.91 -0.19 -1.89
C CYS A 139 -1.73 0.44 -0.75
N ILE A 140 -2.87 1.04 -1.10
CA ILE A 140 -3.76 1.70 -0.14
C ILE A 140 -5.10 1.00 -0.16
N VAL A 141 -5.56 0.49 0.99
CA VAL A 141 -6.94 0.02 1.15
C VAL A 141 -7.85 1.23 1.31
N THR A 142 -8.86 1.31 0.44
CA THR A 142 -9.82 2.43 0.39
C THR A 142 -11.22 2.03 0.86
N LYS A 143 -11.56 0.74 0.82
CA LYS A 143 -12.82 0.19 1.35
C LYS A 143 -12.63 -1.24 1.83
N VAL A 144 -13.33 -1.60 2.91
CA VAL A 144 -13.58 -2.98 3.33
C VAL A 144 -15.07 -3.25 3.10
N ASP A 145 -15.38 -4.30 2.36
CA ASP A 145 -16.73 -4.77 2.12
C ASP A 145 -16.86 -6.20 2.66
N ARG A 146 -17.39 -6.31 3.88
CA ARG A 146 -17.52 -7.59 4.59
C ARG A 146 -18.55 -8.49 3.95
N GLU A 147 -19.68 -7.94 3.57
CA GLU A 147 -20.79 -8.67 2.98
C GLU A 147 -20.39 -9.22 1.61
N GLY A 148 -19.77 -8.38 0.79
CA GLY A 148 -19.23 -8.78 -0.52
C GLY A 148 -17.96 -9.60 -0.43
N GLY A 149 -17.31 -9.72 0.74
CA GLY A 149 -16.08 -10.49 0.93
C GLY A 149 -14.84 -9.89 0.25
N PHE A 150 -14.78 -8.58 0.00
CA PHE A 150 -13.67 -7.97 -0.73
C PHE A 150 -13.14 -6.66 -0.12
N LEU A 151 -11.94 -6.28 -0.54
CA LEU A 151 -11.31 -4.98 -0.33
C LEU A 151 -11.30 -4.19 -1.64
N ARG A 152 -11.29 -2.86 -1.54
CA ARG A 152 -10.87 -1.98 -2.64
C ARG A 152 -9.49 -1.45 -2.34
N LEU A 153 -8.60 -1.53 -3.34
CA LEU A 153 -7.21 -1.12 -3.25
C LEU A 153 -6.91 -0.06 -4.32
N SER A 154 -6.39 1.08 -3.91
CA SER A 154 -5.65 1.97 -4.80
C SER A 154 -4.25 1.40 -4.94
N ASP A 155 -3.97 0.76 -6.06
CA ASP A 155 -2.71 0.10 -6.35
C ASP A 155 -1.91 0.93 -7.37
N PRO A 156 -0.67 1.33 -7.04
CA PRO A 156 0.13 2.17 -7.92
C PRO A 156 0.74 1.44 -9.11
N PHE A 157 0.68 0.09 -9.15
CA PHE A 157 1.21 -0.68 -10.27
C PHE A 157 0.54 -0.29 -11.58
N HIS A 158 1.30 -0.18 -12.66
CA HIS A 158 0.83 0.41 -13.92
C HIS A 158 -0.45 -0.21 -14.48
N ALA A 159 -0.65 -1.52 -14.31
CA ALA A 159 -1.84 -2.22 -14.77
C ALA A 159 -3.12 -1.88 -13.97
N PHE A 160 -2.98 -1.34 -12.77
CA PHE A 160 -4.08 -1.05 -11.84
C PHE A 160 -4.19 0.42 -11.46
N SER A 161 -3.23 1.24 -11.86
CA SER A 161 -3.19 2.66 -11.50
C SER A 161 -4.38 3.45 -12.07
N GLY A 162 -4.79 4.49 -11.37
CA GLY A 162 -5.88 5.37 -11.76
C GLY A 162 -7.27 4.95 -11.28
N ILE A 163 -7.43 3.70 -10.84
CA ILE A 163 -8.71 3.14 -10.34
C ILE A 163 -8.48 2.36 -9.05
N ASP A 164 -9.56 2.12 -8.30
CA ASP A 164 -9.52 1.15 -7.18
C ASP A 164 -9.84 -0.24 -7.71
N ARG A 165 -8.99 -1.22 -7.44
CA ARG A 165 -9.23 -2.63 -7.79
C ARG A 165 -9.91 -3.39 -6.65
N LYS A 166 -10.75 -4.36 -6.98
CA LYS A 166 -11.33 -5.33 -6.06
C LYS A 166 -10.36 -6.48 -5.79
N LEU A 167 -10.26 -6.89 -4.52
CA LEU A 167 -9.50 -8.06 -4.13
C LEU A 167 -10.22 -8.80 -2.99
N GLY A 168 -10.38 -10.12 -3.12
CA GLY A 168 -11.03 -10.94 -2.08
C GLY A 168 -10.29 -10.84 -0.74
N ILE A 169 -11.02 -10.65 0.37
CA ILE A 169 -10.45 -10.52 1.73
C ILE A 169 -9.61 -11.75 2.08
N LYS A 170 -10.10 -12.97 1.81
CA LYS A 170 -9.38 -14.21 2.08
C LYS A 170 -8.05 -14.26 1.33
N PHE A 171 -8.07 -13.96 0.04
CA PHE A 171 -6.88 -13.94 -0.81
C PHE A 171 -5.86 -12.89 -0.34
N PHE A 172 -6.30 -11.65 -0.09
CA PHE A 172 -5.44 -10.62 0.46
C PHE A 172 -4.82 -11.04 1.79
N THR A 173 -5.60 -11.58 2.73
CA THR A 173 -5.11 -11.96 4.07
C THR A 173 -4.02 -13.03 4.00
N GLN A 174 -4.11 -13.98 3.06
CA GLN A 174 -3.09 -15.01 2.85
C GLN A 174 -1.77 -14.42 2.35
N ARG A 175 -1.84 -13.33 1.60
CA ARG A 175 -0.69 -12.63 1.00
C ARG A 175 -0.28 -11.36 1.75
N TRP A 176 -0.93 -11.05 2.88
CA TRP A 176 -0.63 -9.85 3.66
C TRP A 176 0.58 -10.08 4.57
N TRP A 177 1.73 -10.17 3.94
CA TRP A 177 3.05 -10.28 4.55
C TRP A 177 4.10 -9.77 3.56
N ASP A 178 5.30 -9.47 4.07
CA ASP A 178 6.47 -9.17 3.25
C ASP A 178 7.75 -9.62 3.94
N THR A 179 8.85 -9.68 3.22
CA THR A 179 10.18 -9.98 3.74
C THR A 179 11.06 -8.74 3.65
N ASN A 180 11.76 -8.46 4.73
CA ASN A 180 12.65 -7.33 4.83
C ASN A 180 14.05 -7.78 5.25
N LEU A 181 15.09 -7.31 4.55
CA LEU A 181 16.49 -7.53 4.95
C LEU A 181 16.87 -6.48 6.00
N VAL A 182 17.01 -6.92 7.26
CA VAL A 182 17.39 -6.05 8.38
C VAL A 182 18.70 -6.57 9.00
N LYS A 183 19.77 -5.79 8.89
CA LYS A 183 21.11 -6.15 9.44
C LYS A 183 21.57 -7.56 9.01
N GLY A 184 21.40 -7.89 7.73
CA GLY A 184 21.79 -9.19 7.17
C GLY A 184 20.85 -10.37 7.50
N ARG A 185 19.75 -10.13 8.20
CA ARG A 185 18.72 -11.14 8.50
C ARG A 185 17.45 -10.86 7.72
N ILE A 186 16.85 -11.92 7.16
CA ILE A 186 15.54 -11.84 6.52
C ILE A 186 14.49 -11.92 7.63
N LEU A 187 13.72 -10.86 7.79
CA LEU A 187 12.59 -10.80 8.72
C LEU A 187 11.30 -10.79 7.92
N LYS A 188 10.33 -11.60 8.34
CA LYS A 188 8.99 -11.63 7.74
C LYS A 188 8.05 -10.74 8.53
N ASP A 189 7.69 -9.61 7.94
CA ASP A 189 6.65 -8.73 8.47
C ASP A 189 5.27 -9.29 8.11
N ARG A 190 4.45 -9.54 9.13
CA ARG A 190 3.11 -10.08 8.92
C ARG A 190 2.07 -9.00 9.14
N ARG A 191 1.18 -8.84 8.16
CA ARG A 191 -0.01 -7.97 8.23
C ARG A 191 0.34 -6.55 8.69
N MET A 192 1.32 -5.95 7.99
CA MET A 192 1.73 -4.57 8.21
C MET A 192 0.70 -3.63 7.62
N LEU A 193 0.22 -2.69 8.44
CA LEU A 193 -0.53 -1.51 7.97
C LEU A 193 0.10 -0.23 8.49
N PHE A 194 -0.19 0.87 7.81
CA PHE A 194 0.24 2.19 8.25
C PHE A 194 -0.73 3.28 7.80
N VAL A 195 -0.68 4.41 8.49
CA VAL A 195 -1.43 5.62 8.18
C VAL A 195 -0.54 6.84 8.32
N VAL A 196 -0.81 7.87 7.53
CA VAL A 196 -0.23 9.20 7.70
C VAL A 196 -1.34 10.12 8.19
N VAL A 197 -1.14 10.72 9.36
CA VAL A 197 -2.15 11.57 9.99
C VAL A 197 -1.53 12.91 10.41
N PRO A 198 -2.32 13.99 10.54
CA PRO A 198 -1.84 15.24 11.12
C PRO A 198 -1.27 15.04 12.53
N GLN A 199 -0.30 15.84 12.88
CA GLN A 199 0.24 15.89 14.26
C GLN A 199 -0.90 16.16 15.26
N GLY A 200 -0.84 15.52 16.42
CA GLY A 200 -1.88 15.65 17.46
C GLY A 200 -2.99 14.61 17.42
N GLN A 201 -3.07 13.80 16.37
CA GLN A 201 -4.01 12.67 16.33
C GLN A 201 -3.56 11.53 17.24
N ASN A 202 -4.37 11.21 18.26
CA ASN A 202 -4.05 10.16 19.24
C ASN A 202 -4.80 8.84 19.01
N TRP A 203 -5.80 8.81 18.12
CA TRP A 203 -6.57 7.61 17.83
C TRP A 203 -5.74 6.41 17.35
N PRO A 204 -4.64 6.55 16.56
CA PRO A 204 -3.84 5.40 16.16
C PRO A 204 -3.30 4.61 17.35
N LYS A 205 -2.90 5.27 18.42
CA LYS A 205 -2.44 4.62 19.66
C LYS A 205 -3.52 3.73 20.28
N LYS A 206 -4.79 4.14 20.23
CA LYS A 206 -5.92 3.35 20.75
C LYS A 206 -6.15 2.04 19.96
N LEU A 207 -5.68 1.96 18.72
CA LEU A 207 -5.69 0.76 17.89
C LEU A 207 -4.41 -0.09 18.03
N GLY A 208 -3.55 0.22 18.99
CA GLY A 208 -2.28 -0.47 19.19
C GLY A 208 -1.24 -0.16 18.10
N MET A 209 -1.40 0.96 17.39
CA MET A 209 -0.40 1.43 16.44
C MET A 209 0.75 2.14 17.17
N VAL A 210 1.94 2.10 16.58
CA VAL A 210 3.13 2.77 17.09
C VAL A 210 3.61 3.83 16.10
N LYS A 211 4.14 4.94 16.61
CA LYS A 211 4.82 5.93 15.78
C LYS A 211 6.07 5.28 15.18
N ALA A 212 6.28 5.47 13.89
CA ALA A 212 7.53 5.13 13.24
C ALA A 212 8.33 6.42 13.05
N ASN A 213 9.54 6.40 13.58
CA ASN A 213 10.51 7.49 13.47
C ASN A 213 11.47 7.22 12.32
#